data_9d5d35cd09282e4f196e6cf79702ef9c
#
_entry.id   9d5d35cd09282e4f196e6cf79702ef9c
#
_cell.length_a   1.000
_cell.length_b   1.000
_cell.length_c   1.000
_cell.angle_alpha   90.00
_cell.angle_beta   90.00
_cell.angle_gamma   90.00
#
_symmetry.space_group_name_H-M   'P 1'
#
loop_
_entity.id
_entity.type
_entity.pdbx_description
1 polymer ?
#
loop_
_entity_poly.entity_id
_entity_poly.type
_entity_poly.pdbx_seq_one_letter_code
_entity_poly.pdbx_strand_id
1 'polypeptide(L)'
;AGLWLFLGKYNDDKMLEKIEAELPDSLLASSGLPKSRGLDSVFEHLSNLENTFSKEAEKTAKQLNAGLGIEKALDDLWRRNDSQMLKRVSTLMLNANLAGANISEKMHEMAEDLMMFSELRREKENALSMQKYTLFLGALIVPAILSVSLNLAAQISSFIGQGNQGVLDAAPGTINGYIILYSAVSAYYVSSCEERRSSMFAYFLLMAALGLAGFYIVSLQFTT
;
A
#
# COMPACT_ATOMS: atom_id res chain seq x y z
N ALA A 1 24.10 12.16 -5.01
CA ALA A 1 23.48 12.55 -3.72
C ALA A 1 22.04 12.04 -3.59
N GLY A 2 21.20 12.06 -4.66
CA GLY A 2 19.79 11.65 -4.62
C GLY A 2 19.56 10.16 -4.32
N LEU A 3 20.39 9.27 -4.84
CA LEU A 3 20.23 7.80 -4.68
C LEU A 3 20.45 7.34 -3.23
N TRP A 4 21.38 7.96 -2.51
CA TRP A 4 21.67 7.67 -1.10
C TRP A 4 20.54 8.12 -0.17
N LEU A 5 19.92 9.26 -0.44
CA LEU A 5 18.75 9.75 0.31
C LEU A 5 17.53 8.87 0.06
N PHE A 6 17.38 8.35 -1.17
CA PHE A 6 16.29 7.45 -1.52
C PHE A 6 16.44 6.07 -0.85
N LEU A 7 17.65 5.53 -0.80
CA LEU A 7 17.96 4.27 -0.13
C LEU A 7 17.81 4.37 1.41
N GLY A 8 18.21 5.49 2.00
CA GLY A 8 18.01 5.75 3.43
C GLY A 8 16.53 5.77 3.78
N LYS A 9 15.74 6.57 3.07
CA LYS A 9 14.29 6.68 3.28
C LYS A 9 13.56 5.34 3.07
N TYR A 10 13.95 4.56 2.06
CA TYR A 10 13.38 3.23 1.82
C TYR A 10 13.66 2.24 2.96
N ASN A 11 14.82 2.33 3.59
CA ASN A 11 15.18 1.46 4.73
C ASN A 11 14.43 1.88 6.01
N ASP A 12 14.25 3.19 6.20
CA ASP A 12 13.47 3.74 7.32
C ASP A 12 11.99 3.38 7.19
N ASP A 13 11.41 3.47 6.00
CA ASP A 13 10.02 3.08 5.72
C ASP A 13 9.79 1.58 6.00
N LYS A 14 10.74 0.71 5.61
CA LYS A 14 10.65 -0.74 5.91
C LYS A 14 10.78 -1.05 7.39
N MET A 15 11.61 -0.30 8.11
CA MET A 15 11.79 -0.47 9.54
C MET A 15 10.53 -0.05 10.28
N LEU A 16 9.91 1.05 9.86
CA LEU A 16 8.64 1.52 10.37
C LEU A 16 7.53 0.50 10.16
N GLU A 17 7.40 -0.04 8.96
CA GLU A 17 6.40 -1.08 8.62
C GLU A 17 6.53 -2.32 9.53
N LYS A 18 7.76 -2.74 9.84
CA LYS A 18 8.01 -3.83 10.79
C LYS A 18 7.60 -3.48 12.21
N ILE A 19 7.96 -2.28 12.67
CA ILE A 19 7.57 -1.80 14.00
C ILE A 19 6.04 -1.78 14.13
N GLU A 20 5.33 -1.24 13.14
CA GLU A 20 3.87 -1.18 13.14
C GLU A 20 3.23 -2.57 13.09
N ALA A 21 3.82 -3.51 12.35
CA ALA A 21 3.33 -4.89 12.26
C ALA A 21 3.53 -5.68 13.57
N GLU A 22 4.62 -5.43 14.30
CA GLU A 22 4.96 -6.12 15.56
C GLU A 22 4.33 -5.46 16.79
N LEU A 23 3.79 -4.24 16.65
CA LEU A 23 3.24 -3.46 17.75
C LEU A 23 2.07 -4.14 18.46
N PRO A 24 1.06 -4.72 17.76
CA PRO A 24 -0.07 -5.41 18.41
C PRO A 24 0.40 -6.56 19.32
N ASP A 25 1.29 -7.40 18.81
CA ASP A 25 1.85 -8.54 19.55
C ASP A 25 2.65 -8.09 20.77
N SER A 26 3.41 -6.99 20.63
CA SER A 26 4.17 -6.39 21.72
C SER A 26 3.28 -5.87 22.84
N LEU A 27 2.17 -5.18 22.47
CA LEU A 27 1.18 -4.69 23.43
C LEU A 27 0.46 -5.84 24.13
N LEU A 28 0.11 -6.88 23.39
CA LEU A 28 -0.54 -8.08 23.94
C LEU A 28 0.39 -8.80 24.93
N ALA A 29 1.67 -8.98 24.60
CA ALA A 29 2.66 -9.56 25.51
C ALA A 29 2.78 -8.77 26.82
N SER A 30 2.67 -7.43 26.74
CA SER A 30 2.75 -6.56 27.91
C SER A 30 1.45 -6.45 28.68
N SER A 31 0.32 -6.84 28.11
CA SER A 31 -0.98 -6.84 28.78
C SER A 31 -1.07 -7.87 29.93
N GLY A 32 -0.19 -8.87 29.94
CA GLY A 32 -0.07 -9.87 31.01
C GLY A 32 0.62 -9.35 32.28
N LEU A 33 1.12 -8.11 32.30
CA LEU A 33 1.77 -7.55 33.48
C LEU A 33 0.81 -7.27 34.62
N PRO A 34 1.27 -7.36 35.90
CA PRO A 34 0.42 -7.04 37.06
C PRO A 34 -0.13 -5.63 37.00
N LYS A 35 -1.41 -5.46 37.37
CA LYS A 35 -2.21 -4.22 37.31
C LYS A 35 -1.59 -3.02 38.04
N SER A 36 -0.69 -3.26 38.98
CA SER A 36 -0.05 -2.22 39.81
C SER A 36 1.20 -1.59 39.20
N ARG A 37 1.62 -2.03 38.01
CA ARG A 37 2.83 -1.53 37.37
C ARG A 37 2.57 -0.28 36.53
N GLY A 38 3.45 0.72 36.67
CA GLY A 38 3.41 1.94 35.87
C GLY A 38 3.93 1.71 34.44
N LEU A 39 3.81 2.75 33.60
CA LEU A 39 4.31 2.74 32.22
C LEU A 39 5.81 2.45 32.13
N ASP A 40 6.60 2.83 33.13
CA ASP A 40 8.04 2.55 33.20
C ASP A 40 8.34 1.07 33.08
N SER A 41 7.66 0.24 33.88
CA SER A 41 7.82 -1.21 33.85
C SER A 41 7.22 -1.87 32.61
N VAL A 42 6.22 -1.25 31.99
CA VAL A 42 5.69 -1.69 30.70
C VAL A 42 6.74 -1.51 29.61
N PHE A 43 7.36 -0.34 29.50
CA PHE A 43 8.42 -0.09 28.52
C PHE A 43 9.68 -0.91 28.78
N GLU A 44 10.00 -1.17 30.04
CA GLU A 44 11.08 -2.10 30.40
C GLU A 44 10.78 -3.53 29.92
N HIS A 45 9.55 -4.01 30.08
CA HIS A 45 9.13 -5.31 29.55
C HIS A 45 9.17 -5.34 28.01
N LEU A 46 8.63 -4.31 27.34
CA LEU A 46 8.67 -4.15 25.90
C LEU A 46 10.09 -4.13 25.34
N SER A 47 11.04 -3.58 26.07
CA SER A 47 12.46 -3.54 25.68
C SER A 47 13.16 -4.91 25.71
N ASN A 48 12.63 -5.85 26.49
CA ASN A 48 13.14 -7.21 26.60
C ASN A 48 12.54 -8.19 25.58
N LEU A 49 11.62 -7.74 24.72
CA LEU A 49 11.07 -8.56 23.64
C LEU A 49 12.09 -8.69 22.50
N GLU A 50 12.11 -9.86 21.84
CA GLU A 50 12.98 -10.10 20.68
C GLU A 50 12.30 -9.63 19.38
N ASN A 51 12.06 -8.31 19.23
CA ASN A 51 11.44 -7.73 18.05
C ASN A 51 12.03 -6.36 17.67
N THR A 52 11.61 -5.82 16.54
CA THR A 52 12.14 -4.54 16.04
C THR A 52 11.70 -3.36 16.92
N PHE A 53 10.49 -3.43 17.49
CA PHE A 53 9.95 -2.40 18.38
C PHE A 53 10.70 -2.31 19.72
N SER A 54 11.32 -3.40 20.18
CA SER A 54 12.05 -3.43 21.46
C SER A 54 13.14 -2.37 21.58
N LYS A 55 13.80 -2.04 20.47
CA LYS A 55 14.84 -0.98 20.44
C LYS A 55 14.27 0.40 20.70
N GLU A 56 13.08 0.69 20.19
CA GLU A 56 12.40 1.96 20.45
C GLU A 56 11.81 2.00 21.87
N ALA A 57 11.29 0.86 22.33
CA ALA A 57 10.84 0.71 23.72
C ALA A 57 11.98 0.89 24.71
N GLU A 58 13.18 0.37 24.43
CA GLU A 58 14.38 0.56 25.26
C GLU A 58 14.78 2.03 25.39
N LYS A 59 14.76 2.78 24.28
CA LYS A 59 15.04 4.23 24.31
C LYS A 59 14.04 4.96 25.18
N THR A 60 12.75 4.60 25.07
CA THR A 60 11.68 5.22 25.85
C THR A 60 11.77 4.84 27.32
N ALA A 61 12.07 3.57 27.64
CA ALA A 61 12.33 3.13 29.01
C ALA A 61 13.50 3.89 29.65
N LYS A 62 14.61 4.07 28.92
CA LYS A 62 15.76 4.87 29.40
C LYS A 62 15.40 6.33 29.66
N GLN A 63 14.55 6.93 28.81
CA GLN A 63 14.06 8.32 29.01
C GLN A 63 13.19 8.42 30.29
N LEU A 64 12.28 7.46 30.50
CA LEU A 64 11.44 7.39 31.70
C LEU A 64 12.29 7.19 32.97
N ASN A 65 13.23 6.25 32.96
CA ASN A 65 14.14 5.99 34.07
C ASN A 65 15.08 7.16 34.37
N ALA A 66 15.40 7.99 33.35
CA ALA A 66 16.15 9.24 33.54
C ALA A 66 15.32 10.40 34.12
N GLY A 67 14.01 10.14 34.41
CA GLY A 67 13.10 11.16 34.99
C GLY A 67 12.44 12.06 33.96
N LEU A 68 12.48 11.73 32.68
CA LEU A 68 11.70 12.44 31.67
C LEU A 68 10.21 12.19 31.89
N GLY A 69 9.41 13.24 31.83
CA GLY A 69 7.95 13.10 31.98
C GLY A 69 7.36 12.17 30.92
N ILE A 70 6.38 11.36 31.34
CA ILE A 70 5.72 10.32 30.49
C ILE A 70 5.20 10.92 29.17
N GLU A 71 4.55 12.08 29.23
CA GLU A 71 4.04 12.78 28.04
C GLU A 71 5.14 13.04 27.02
N LYS A 72 6.29 13.55 27.48
CA LYS A 72 7.42 13.88 26.60
C LYS A 72 8.11 12.65 26.06
N ALA A 73 8.25 11.60 26.86
CA ALA A 73 8.84 10.32 26.41
C ALA A 73 7.98 9.65 25.32
N LEU A 74 6.66 9.69 25.48
CA LEU A 74 5.72 9.15 24.50
C LEU A 74 5.63 10.03 23.23
N ASP A 75 5.72 11.36 23.36
CA ASP A 75 5.78 12.28 22.23
C ASP A 75 7.07 12.06 21.41
N ASP A 76 8.20 11.89 22.07
CA ASP A 76 9.48 11.58 21.43
C ASP A 76 9.44 10.22 20.72
N LEU A 77 8.75 9.21 21.25
CA LEU A 77 8.62 7.88 20.65
C LEU A 77 7.98 7.95 19.25
N TRP A 78 6.82 8.56 19.13
CA TRP A 78 6.13 8.61 17.84
C TRP A 78 6.79 9.58 16.85
N ARG A 79 7.37 10.69 17.32
CA ARG A 79 8.08 11.65 16.46
C ARG A 79 9.34 11.06 15.84
N ARG A 80 10.10 10.27 16.59
CA ARG A 80 11.31 9.61 16.08
C ARG A 80 11.02 8.65 14.93
N ASN A 81 9.85 8.01 14.98
CA ASN A 81 9.45 6.98 14.00
C ASN A 81 8.52 7.54 12.92
N ASP A 82 8.05 8.78 13.03
CA ASP A 82 7.07 9.42 12.14
C ASP A 82 5.81 8.53 11.88
N SER A 83 5.36 7.81 12.92
CA SER A 83 4.27 6.84 12.85
C SER A 83 2.98 7.37 13.43
N GLN A 84 1.93 7.40 12.64
CA GLN A 84 0.59 7.74 13.11
C GLN A 84 -0.01 6.67 14.03
N MET A 85 0.37 5.40 13.83
CA MET A 85 -0.04 4.29 14.70
C MET A 85 0.59 4.43 16.09
N LEU A 86 1.91 4.67 16.17
CA LEU A 86 2.59 4.92 17.42
C LEU A 86 2.04 6.17 18.13
N LYS A 87 1.71 7.22 17.38
CA LYS A 87 1.08 8.43 17.93
C LYS A 87 -0.24 8.10 18.61
N ARG A 88 -1.11 7.33 17.95
CA ARG A 88 -2.40 6.90 18.51
C ARG A 88 -2.21 6.09 19.78
N VAL A 89 -1.34 5.09 19.76
CA VAL A 89 -1.02 4.24 20.92
C VAL A 89 -0.44 5.07 22.06
N SER A 90 0.53 5.94 21.78
CA SER A 90 1.13 6.83 22.77
C SER A 90 0.10 7.74 23.45
N THR A 91 -0.83 8.31 22.65
CA THR A 91 -1.91 9.16 23.17
C THR A 91 -2.86 8.37 24.08
N LEU A 92 -3.24 7.15 23.67
CA LEU A 92 -4.10 6.29 24.48
C LEU A 92 -3.42 5.84 25.78
N MET A 93 -2.13 5.49 25.74
CA MET A 93 -1.33 5.17 26.94
C MET A 93 -1.24 6.36 27.90
N LEU A 94 -1.00 7.55 27.36
CA LEU A 94 -0.95 8.76 28.16
C LEU A 94 -2.28 9.03 28.87
N ASN A 95 -3.38 8.97 28.13
CA ASN A 95 -4.74 9.17 28.67
C ASN A 95 -5.10 8.10 29.72
N ALA A 96 -4.75 6.85 29.49
CA ALA A 96 -4.96 5.77 30.44
C ALA A 96 -4.17 6.01 31.75
N ASN A 97 -2.94 6.46 31.63
CA ASN A 97 -2.09 6.80 32.78
C ASN A 97 -2.65 8.00 33.57
N LEU A 98 -3.06 9.06 32.88
CA LEU A 98 -3.64 10.26 33.51
C LEU A 98 -4.98 9.96 34.19
N ALA A 99 -5.78 9.07 33.62
CA ALA A 99 -7.04 8.62 34.21
C ALA A 99 -6.87 7.62 35.37
N GLY A 100 -5.64 7.18 35.66
CA GLY A 100 -5.36 6.13 36.64
C GLY A 100 -5.98 4.77 36.24
N ALA A 101 -6.24 4.57 34.94
CA ALA A 101 -6.82 3.35 34.44
C ALA A 101 -5.82 2.18 34.50
N ASN A 102 -6.36 0.96 34.46
CA ASN A 102 -5.54 -0.25 34.37
C ASN A 102 -4.82 -0.30 33.02
N ILE A 103 -3.52 0.02 33.02
CA ILE A 103 -2.69 0.08 31.80
C ILE A 103 -2.67 -1.26 31.08
N SER A 104 -2.57 -2.37 31.82
CA SER A 104 -2.56 -3.72 31.27
C SER A 104 -3.83 -4.04 30.45
N GLU A 105 -5.00 -3.71 30.97
CA GLU A 105 -6.27 -3.89 30.31
C GLU A 105 -6.40 -2.99 29.06
N LYS A 106 -5.94 -1.74 29.17
CA LYS A 106 -5.93 -0.82 28.01
C LYS A 106 -4.96 -1.23 26.93
N MET A 107 -3.83 -1.85 27.27
CA MET A 107 -2.92 -2.43 26.30
C MET A 107 -3.53 -3.62 25.56
N HIS A 108 -4.31 -4.45 26.29
CA HIS A 108 -5.03 -5.55 25.66
C HIS A 108 -6.07 -5.04 24.65
N GLU A 109 -6.93 -4.10 25.04
CA GLU A 109 -7.89 -3.46 24.14
C GLU A 109 -7.21 -2.83 22.92
N MET A 110 -6.10 -2.10 23.13
CA MET A 110 -5.34 -1.51 22.02
C MET A 110 -4.75 -2.56 21.10
N ALA A 111 -4.25 -3.67 21.64
CA ALA A 111 -3.71 -4.75 20.83
C ALA A 111 -4.78 -5.39 19.94
N GLU A 112 -5.97 -5.67 20.51
CA GLU A 112 -7.10 -6.20 19.75
C GLU A 112 -7.57 -5.23 18.65
N ASP A 113 -7.70 -3.94 18.96
CA ASP A 113 -8.04 -2.92 17.97
C ASP A 113 -7.02 -2.88 16.82
N LEU A 114 -5.73 -2.92 17.12
CA LEU A 114 -4.67 -2.88 16.12
C LEU A 114 -4.63 -4.17 15.28
N MET A 115 -4.88 -5.34 15.87
CA MET A 115 -5.01 -6.61 15.14
C MET A 115 -6.18 -6.54 14.15
N MET A 116 -7.34 -6.06 14.59
CA MET A 116 -8.51 -5.88 13.72
C MET A 116 -8.21 -4.91 12.57
N PHE A 117 -7.52 -3.79 12.85
CA PHE A 117 -7.09 -2.85 11.81
C PHE A 117 -6.14 -3.50 10.80
N SER A 118 -5.19 -4.32 11.27
CA SER A 118 -4.23 -5.00 10.40
C SER A 118 -4.93 -6.03 9.49
N GLU A 119 -5.92 -6.73 10.02
CA GLU A 119 -6.73 -7.70 9.27
C GLU A 119 -7.57 -7.02 8.18
N LEU A 120 -8.28 -5.95 8.52
CA LEU A 120 -9.02 -5.13 7.57
C LEU A 120 -8.12 -4.54 6.46
N ARG A 121 -6.91 -4.11 6.83
CA ARG A 121 -5.92 -3.62 5.86
C ARG A 121 -5.49 -4.72 4.90
N ARG A 122 -5.23 -5.93 5.40
CA ARG A 122 -4.89 -7.10 4.57
C ARG A 122 -6.04 -7.52 3.64
N GLU A 123 -7.28 -7.51 4.13
CA GLU A 123 -8.45 -7.77 3.29
C GLU A 123 -8.58 -6.74 2.17
N LYS A 124 -8.43 -5.45 2.50
CA LYS A 124 -8.42 -4.37 1.51
C LYS A 124 -7.31 -4.56 0.47
N GLU A 125 -6.09 -4.85 0.90
CA GLU A 125 -4.95 -5.08 0.00
C GLU A 125 -5.18 -6.30 -0.91
N ASN A 126 -5.75 -7.39 -0.40
CA ASN A 126 -6.11 -8.56 -1.18
C ASN A 126 -7.20 -8.26 -2.21
N ALA A 127 -8.26 -7.56 -1.83
CA ALA A 127 -9.32 -7.15 -2.74
C ALA A 127 -8.80 -6.23 -3.86
N LEU A 128 -7.95 -5.27 -3.51
CA LEU A 128 -7.31 -4.37 -4.47
C LEU A 128 -6.33 -5.10 -5.40
N SER A 129 -5.65 -6.13 -4.90
CA SER A 129 -4.76 -6.96 -5.71
C SER A 129 -5.52 -7.69 -6.82
N MET A 130 -6.69 -8.27 -6.52
CA MET A 130 -7.53 -8.89 -7.55
C MET A 130 -8.00 -7.89 -8.61
N GLN A 131 -8.36 -6.65 -8.21
CA GLN A 131 -8.75 -5.61 -9.16
C GLN A 131 -7.59 -5.20 -10.08
N LYS A 132 -6.35 -5.14 -9.56
CA LYS A 132 -5.16 -4.88 -10.38
C LYS A 132 -4.99 -5.91 -11.49
N TYR A 133 -5.07 -7.20 -11.17
CA TYR A 133 -4.98 -8.27 -12.17
C TYR A 133 -6.07 -8.15 -13.22
N THR A 134 -7.29 -7.82 -12.83
CA THR A 134 -8.40 -7.62 -13.77
C THR A 134 -8.13 -6.46 -14.74
N LEU A 135 -7.56 -5.34 -14.24
CA LEU A 135 -7.21 -4.19 -15.08
C LEU A 135 -6.06 -4.52 -16.04
N PHE A 136 -5.03 -5.25 -15.60
CA PHE A 136 -3.94 -5.70 -16.47
C PHE A 136 -4.44 -6.65 -17.56
N LEU A 137 -5.30 -7.60 -17.18
CA LEU A 137 -5.88 -8.54 -18.13
C LEU A 137 -6.78 -7.80 -19.14
N GLY A 138 -7.57 -6.83 -18.69
CA GLY A 138 -8.38 -5.98 -19.56
C GLY A 138 -7.52 -5.15 -20.52
N ALA A 139 -6.39 -4.61 -20.06
CA ALA A 139 -5.45 -3.87 -20.91
C ALA A 139 -4.88 -4.72 -22.06
N LEU A 140 -4.77 -6.03 -21.88
CA LEU A 140 -4.27 -6.95 -22.90
C LEU A 140 -5.38 -7.46 -23.81
N ILE A 141 -6.51 -7.92 -23.23
CA ILE A 141 -7.56 -8.64 -23.97
C ILE A 141 -8.39 -7.67 -24.82
N VAL A 142 -8.76 -6.51 -24.30
CA VAL A 142 -9.66 -5.60 -25.02
C VAL A 142 -9.03 -5.09 -26.33
N PRO A 143 -7.78 -4.60 -26.37
CA PRO A 143 -7.14 -4.21 -27.63
C PRO A 143 -6.97 -5.40 -28.61
N ALA A 144 -6.72 -6.60 -28.10
CA ALA A 144 -6.62 -7.80 -28.93
C ALA A 144 -7.96 -8.11 -29.63
N ILE A 145 -9.07 -8.07 -28.90
CA ILE A 145 -10.41 -8.26 -29.46
C ILE A 145 -10.74 -7.16 -30.48
N LEU A 146 -10.40 -5.92 -30.19
CA LEU A 146 -10.61 -4.80 -31.13
C LEU A 146 -9.80 -4.99 -32.42
N SER A 147 -8.57 -5.52 -32.34
CA SER A 147 -7.75 -5.83 -33.49
C SER A 147 -8.39 -6.93 -34.35
N VAL A 148 -8.90 -8.02 -33.75
CA VAL A 148 -9.63 -9.08 -34.49
C VAL A 148 -10.87 -8.51 -35.16
N SER A 149 -11.65 -7.72 -34.43
CA SER A 149 -12.88 -7.11 -34.95
C SER A 149 -12.64 -6.19 -36.15
N LEU A 150 -11.55 -5.39 -36.07
CA LEU A 150 -11.14 -4.52 -37.17
C LEU A 150 -10.74 -5.30 -38.42
N ASN A 151 -9.95 -6.37 -38.25
CA ASN A 151 -9.53 -7.24 -39.37
C ASN A 151 -10.71 -7.95 -40.01
N LEU A 152 -11.68 -8.44 -39.23
CA LEU A 152 -12.92 -9.04 -39.76
C LEU A 152 -13.74 -8.00 -40.50
N ALA A 153 -13.89 -6.80 -39.99
CA ALA A 153 -14.61 -5.72 -40.67
C ALA A 153 -13.94 -5.35 -42.00
N ALA A 154 -12.60 -5.31 -42.06
CA ALA A 154 -11.87 -5.08 -43.30
C ALA A 154 -12.10 -6.17 -44.34
N GLN A 155 -12.07 -7.45 -43.92
CA GLN A 155 -12.36 -8.58 -44.83
C GLN A 155 -13.78 -8.52 -45.35
N ILE A 156 -14.80 -8.32 -44.54
CA ILE A 156 -16.19 -8.19 -44.94
C ILE A 156 -16.36 -7.02 -45.92
N SER A 157 -15.76 -5.91 -45.65
CA SER A 157 -15.80 -4.71 -46.51
C SER A 157 -15.20 -4.99 -47.90
N SER A 158 -14.14 -5.77 -47.99
CA SER A 158 -13.53 -6.17 -49.26
C SER A 158 -14.44 -7.07 -50.10
N PHE A 159 -15.24 -7.93 -49.45
CA PHE A 159 -16.20 -8.80 -50.16
C PHE A 159 -17.43 -8.04 -50.67
N ILE A 160 -17.91 -7.04 -49.95
CA ILE A 160 -19.13 -6.31 -50.32
C ILE A 160 -18.86 -5.22 -51.35
N GLY A 161 -17.61 -4.82 -51.57
CA GLY A 161 -17.25 -3.80 -52.57
C GLY A 161 -17.69 -2.39 -52.23
N GLN A 162 -18.28 -2.15 -51.08
CA GLN A 162 -18.79 -0.87 -50.57
C GLN A 162 -18.26 -0.55 -49.20
N GLY A 163 -16.95 -0.74 -48.98
CA GLY A 163 -16.33 -0.38 -47.72
C GLY A 163 -16.18 1.14 -47.57
N ASN A 164 -16.60 1.70 -46.42
CA ASN A 164 -16.31 3.05 -46.06
C ASN A 164 -14.80 3.11 -45.63
N GLN A 165 -13.90 3.17 -46.63
CA GLN A 165 -12.45 3.12 -46.46
C GLN A 165 -11.96 4.15 -45.44
N GLY A 166 -12.59 5.32 -45.40
CA GLY A 166 -12.22 6.37 -44.46
C GLY A 166 -12.43 5.99 -42.97
N VAL A 167 -13.41 5.13 -42.66
CA VAL A 167 -13.62 4.61 -41.29
C VAL A 167 -12.59 3.55 -40.94
N LEU A 168 -12.25 2.65 -41.88
CA LEU A 168 -11.24 1.64 -41.67
C LEU A 168 -9.84 2.22 -41.51
N ASP A 169 -9.51 3.27 -42.27
CA ASP A 169 -8.23 3.97 -42.19
C ASP A 169 -8.07 4.77 -40.86
N ALA A 170 -9.17 5.31 -40.32
CA ALA A 170 -9.17 6.04 -39.05
C ALA A 170 -9.20 5.13 -37.80
N ALA A 171 -9.67 3.86 -37.94
CA ALA A 171 -9.87 2.96 -36.82
C ALA A 171 -8.61 2.63 -36.01
N PRO A 172 -7.42 2.39 -36.60
CA PRO A 172 -6.19 2.15 -35.82
C PRO A 172 -5.82 3.33 -34.93
N GLY A 173 -5.99 4.56 -35.44
CA GLY A 173 -5.74 5.79 -34.67
C GLY A 173 -6.67 5.91 -33.46
N THR A 174 -7.95 5.58 -33.64
CA THR A 174 -8.97 5.60 -32.59
C THR A 174 -8.66 4.54 -31.51
N ILE A 175 -8.26 3.34 -31.92
CA ILE A 175 -7.89 2.24 -30.99
C ILE A 175 -6.64 2.62 -30.19
N ASN A 176 -5.62 3.20 -30.80
CA ASN A 176 -4.45 3.69 -30.10
C ASN A 176 -4.81 4.78 -29.08
N GLY A 177 -5.69 5.71 -29.44
CA GLY A 177 -6.23 6.71 -28.49
C GLY A 177 -6.94 6.07 -27.31
N TYR A 178 -7.76 5.05 -27.55
CA TYR A 178 -8.44 4.27 -26.51
C TYR A 178 -7.43 3.58 -25.58
N ILE A 179 -6.38 2.92 -26.12
CA ILE A 179 -5.35 2.24 -25.31
C ILE A 179 -4.67 3.23 -24.38
N ILE A 180 -4.29 4.40 -24.87
CA ILE A 180 -3.63 5.45 -24.06
C ILE A 180 -4.56 5.93 -22.95
N LEU A 181 -5.82 6.23 -23.27
CA LEU A 181 -6.81 6.71 -22.32
C LEU A 181 -7.12 5.66 -21.24
N TYR A 182 -7.35 4.42 -21.65
CA TYR A 182 -7.56 3.29 -20.73
C TYR A 182 -6.37 3.09 -19.80
N SER A 183 -5.15 3.10 -20.34
CA SER A 183 -3.92 2.96 -19.56
C SER A 183 -3.74 4.10 -18.56
N ALA A 184 -4.10 5.33 -18.93
CA ALA A 184 -4.02 6.48 -18.03
C ALA A 184 -5.01 6.37 -16.87
N VAL A 185 -6.28 6.04 -17.16
CA VAL A 185 -7.32 5.88 -16.13
C VAL A 185 -7.01 4.71 -15.20
N SER A 186 -6.60 3.57 -15.75
CA SER A 186 -6.26 2.38 -14.98
C SER A 186 -5.03 2.60 -14.10
N ALA A 187 -3.99 3.27 -14.61
CA ALA A 187 -2.79 3.61 -13.84
C ALA A 187 -3.11 4.60 -12.70
N TYR A 188 -3.96 5.59 -12.96
CA TYR A 188 -4.44 6.51 -11.93
C TYR A 188 -5.19 5.76 -10.83
N TYR A 189 -6.11 4.87 -11.21
CA TYR A 189 -6.89 4.07 -10.25
C TYR A 189 -5.99 3.20 -9.38
N VAL A 190 -5.08 2.41 -9.99
CA VAL A 190 -4.15 1.54 -9.26
C VAL A 190 -3.25 2.35 -8.33
N SER A 191 -2.69 3.47 -8.81
CA SER A 191 -1.83 4.35 -8.00
C SER A 191 -2.57 4.99 -6.83
N SER A 192 -3.84 5.34 -6.99
CA SER A 192 -4.69 5.89 -5.92
C SER A 192 -5.01 4.85 -4.84
N CYS A 193 -5.14 3.58 -5.24
CA CYS A 193 -5.39 2.49 -4.31
C CYS A 193 -4.15 2.11 -3.48
N GLU A 194 -2.95 2.29 -4.02
CA GLU A 194 -1.68 1.98 -3.34
C GLU A 194 -1.15 3.13 -2.47
N GLU A 195 -1.81 4.29 -2.46
CA GLU A 195 -1.32 5.52 -1.80
C GLU A 195 0.09 5.95 -2.25
N ARG A 196 0.63 5.34 -3.30
CA ARG A 196 1.99 5.51 -3.81
C ARG A 196 2.01 6.25 -5.15
N ARG A 197 1.88 7.56 -5.10
CA ARG A 197 1.91 8.46 -6.29
C ARG A 197 3.11 8.24 -7.22
N SER A 198 4.22 7.74 -6.71
CA SER A 198 5.44 7.48 -7.49
C SER A 198 5.30 6.35 -8.51
N SER A 199 4.34 5.43 -8.31
CA SER A 199 4.16 4.26 -9.17
C SER A 199 3.25 4.52 -10.38
N MET A 200 2.54 5.64 -10.44
CA MET A 200 1.57 5.95 -11.49
C MET A 200 2.17 5.88 -12.90
N PHE A 201 3.33 6.48 -13.10
CA PHE A 201 4.02 6.47 -14.40
C PHE A 201 4.49 5.07 -14.81
N ALA A 202 4.93 4.25 -13.84
CA ALA A 202 5.36 2.87 -14.11
C ALA A 202 4.15 2.02 -14.55
N TYR A 203 3.03 2.11 -13.87
CA TYR A 203 1.80 1.41 -14.24
C TYR A 203 1.24 1.88 -15.58
N PHE A 204 1.26 3.19 -15.86
CA PHE A 204 0.86 3.74 -17.15
C PHE A 204 1.70 3.16 -18.30
N LEU A 205 3.04 3.22 -18.18
CA LEU A 205 3.96 2.70 -19.19
C LEU A 205 3.77 1.20 -19.43
N LEU A 206 3.61 0.43 -18.35
CA LEU A 206 3.44 -1.02 -18.42
C LEU A 206 2.10 -1.39 -19.07
N MET A 207 0.98 -0.75 -18.68
CA MET A 207 -0.33 -0.99 -19.26
C MET A 207 -0.42 -0.55 -20.72
N ALA A 208 0.17 0.61 -21.06
CA ALA A 208 0.23 1.09 -22.44
C ALA A 208 1.06 0.13 -23.33
N ALA A 209 2.21 -0.35 -22.82
CA ALA A 209 3.04 -1.32 -23.55
C ALA A 209 2.30 -2.65 -23.77
N LEU A 210 1.59 -3.18 -22.77
CA LEU A 210 0.78 -4.39 -22.89
C LEU A 210 -0.37 -4.22 -23.87
N GLY A 211 -1.09 -3.10 -23.84
CA GLY A 211 -2.19 -2.81 -24.75
C GLY A 211 -1.72 -2.69 -26.19
N LEU A 212 -0.63 -1.96 -26.44
CA LEU A 212 -0.03 -1.86 -27.78
C LEU A 212 0.49 -3.20 -28.26
N ALA A 213 1.20 -3.95 -27.42
CA ALA A 213 1.69 -5.29 -27.77
C ALA A 213 0.53 -6.22 -28.14
N GLY A 214 -0.54 -6.26 -27.35
CA GLY A 214 -1.74 -7.05 -27.64
C GLY A 214 -2.37 -6.68 -28.99
N PHE A 215 -2.50 -5.38 -29.28
CA PHE A 215 -3.04 -4.91 -30.54
C PHE A 215 -2.16 -5.29 -31.74
N TYR A 216 -0.86 -5.03 -31.69
CA TYR A 216 0.05 -5.27 -32.81
C TYR A 216 0.35 -6.74 -33.04
N ILE A 217 0.49 -7.57 -32.00
CA ILE A 217 0.71 -9.02 -32.16
C ILE A 217 -0.44 -9.67 -32.91
N VAL A 218 -1.69 -9.33 -32.53
CA VAL A 218 -2.87 -9.87 -33.19
C VAL A 218 -2.99 -9.31 -34.62
N SER A 219 -2.72 -8.02 -34.82
CA SER A 219 -2.75 -7.42 -36.17
C SER A 219 -1.76 -8.10 -37.13
N LEU A 220 -0.56 -8.46 -36.66
CA LEU A 220 0.45 -9.15 -37.48
C LEU A 220 0.01 -10.55 -37.94
N GLN A 221 -0.77 -11.28 -37.12
CA GLN A 221 -1.26 -12.62 -37.48
C GLN A 221 -2.29 -12.62 -38.60
N PHE A 222 -2.95 -11.50 -38.87
CA PHE A 222 -3.95 -11.38 -39.93
C PHE A 222 -3.40 -10.73 -41.21
N THR A 223 -2.15 -10.25 -41.17
CA THR A 223 -1.46 -9.64 -42.33
C THR A 223 -0.57 -10.65 -43.07
N THR A 224 -0.34 -11.83 -42.49
CA THR A 224 0.33 -12.98 -43.14
C THR A 224 -0.69 -13.96 -43.71
#